data_45fcd2a305239cb9504a23ad6d6d2637
#
_entry.id   45fcd2a305239cb9504a23ad6d6d2637
#
_cell.length_a   1.000
_cell.length_b   1.000
_cell.length_c   1.000
_cell.angle_alpha   90.00
_cell.angle_beta   90.00
_cell.angle_gamma   90.00
#
_symmetry.space_group_name_H-M   'P 1'
#
loop_
_entity.id
_entity.type
_entity.pdbx_description
1 polymer ?
#
loop_
_entity_poly.entity_id
_entity_poly.type
_entity_poly.pdbx_seq_one_letter_code
_entity_poly.pdbx_strand_id
1 'polypeptide(L)'
;MFKRIRRVLVLAVFLFAGYKAYRVHQDVKQVMTYQPMVREILSEKDTPANEELVLAMIYTETKGKEGDVMQSSESASGSTNTINDNASSIRQGIQTLTDNLYLAQKQGVDVWTAVQAYNFGPAYID
;
A
#
# COMPACT_ATOMS: atom_id res chain seq x y z
N MET A 1 33.53 -30.61 -13.07
CA MET A 1 33.23 -29.21 -13.38
C MET A 1 31.76 -28.89 -13.22
N PHE A 2 30.85 -29.55 -13.89
CA PHE A 2 29.40 -29.30 -13.82
C PHE A 2 28.79 -29.44 -12.42
N LYS A 3 29.23 -30.38 -11.59
CA LYS A 3 28.75 -30.55 -10.21
C LYS A 3 29.09 -29.36 -9.31
N ARG A 4 30.27 -28.75 -9.51
CA ARG A 4 30.71 -27.56 -8.77
C ARG A 4 29.90 -26.34 -9.18
N ILE A 5 29.71 -26.14 -10.47
CA ILE A 5 28.92 -25.03 -11.03
C ILE A 5 27.48 -25.13 -10.53
N ARG A 6 26.87 -26.31 -10.55
CA ARG A 6 25.52 -26.53 -10.03
C ARG A 6 25.40 -26.19 -8.55
N ARG A 7 26.39 -26.58 -7.74
CA ARG A 7 26.40 -26.23 -6.30
C ARG A 7 26.49 -24.73 -6.08
N VAL A 8 27.34 -24.04 -6.83
CA VAL A 8 27.48 -22.58 -6.76
C VAL A 8 26.18 -21.88 -7.15
N LEU A 9 25.53 -22.33 -8.24
CA LEU A 9 24.22 -21.78 -8.67
C LEU A 9 23.14 -22.00 -7.62
N VAL A 10 23.07 -23.17 -7.01
CA VAL A 10 22.10 -23.46 -5.95
C VAL A 10 22.33 -22.56 -4.75
N LEU A 11 23.59 -22.39 -4.31
CA LEU A 11 23.93 -21.48 -3.23
C LEU A 11 23.57 -20.02 -3.56
N ALA A 12 23.82 -19.59 -4.80
CA ALA A 12 23.46 -18.24 -5.24
C ALA A 12 21.94 -18.01 -5.19
N VAL A 13 21.14 -19.01 -5.59
CA VAL A 13 19.68 -18.96 -5.51
C VAL A 13 19.21 -18.87 -4.06
N PHE A 14 19.78 -19.66 -3.15
CA PHE A 14 19.44 -19.60 -1.73
C PHE A 14 19.83 -18.25 -1.09
N LEU A 15 21.00 -17.71 -1.42
CA LEU A 15 21.44 -16.39 -0.95
C LEU A 15 20.52 -15.28 -1.46
N PHE A 16 20.14 -15.34 -2.73
CA PHE A 16 19.22 -14.38 -3.34
C PHE A 16 17.82 -14.47 -2.70
N ALA A 17 17.27 -15.67 -2.52
CA ALA A 17 15.99 -15.89 -1.86
C ALA A 17 16.01 -15.40 -0.40
N GLY A 18 17.09 -15.70 0.34
CA GLY A 18 17.29 -15.20 1.70
C GLY A 18 17.38 -13.68 1.78
N TYR A 19 18.09 -13.05 0.85
CA TYR A 19 18.17 -11.60 0.75
C TYR A 19 16.80 -10.97 0.46
N LYS A 20 16.06 -11.53 -0.50
CA LYS A 20 14.69 -11.06 -0.82
C LYS A 20 13.75 -11.20 0.38
N ALA A 21 13.77 -12.34 1.07
CA ALA A 21 12.97 -12.56 2.27
C ALA A 21 13.33 -11.56 3.37
N TYR A 22 14.61 -11.30 3.58
CA TYR A 22 15.09 -10.28 4.54
C TYR A 22 14.56 -8.89 4.17
N ARG A 23 14.63 -8.49 2.90
CA ARG A 23 14.14 -7.18 2.43
C ARG A 23 12.63 -7.05 2.63
N VAL A 24 11.86 -8.08 2.27
CA VAL A 24 10.41 -8.10 2.50
C VAL A 24 10.10 -7.97 4.00
N HIS A 25 10.81 -8.69 4.85
CA HIS A 25 10.64 -8.60 6.30
C HIS A 25 10.90 -7.18 6.82
N GLN A 26 11.98 -6.51 6.35
CA GLN A 26 12.28 -5.13 6.71
C GLN A 26 11.22 -4.16 6.19
N ASP A 27 10.73 -4.35 4.97
CA ASP A 27 9.70 -3.50 4.38
C ASP A 27 8.36 -3.64 5.14
N VAL A 28 7.96 -4.85 5.48
CA VAL A 28 6.78 -5.10 6.32
C VAL A 28 6.93 -4.46 7.69
N LYS A 29 8.10 -4.60 8.29
CA LYS A 29 8.41 -3.99 9.59
C LYS A 29 8.30 -2.46 9.54
N GLN A 30 8.77 -1.85 8.45
CA GLN A 30 8.64 -0.40 8.22
C GLN A 30 7.17 0.01 8.09
N VAL A 31 6.38 -0.72 7.30
CA VAL A 31 4.94 -0.46 7.14
C VAL A 31 4.21 -0.61 8.48
N MET A 32 4.54 -1.59 9.28
CA MET A 32 3.91 -1.83 10.58
C MET A 32 4.19 -0.71 11.59
N THR A 33 5.19 0.14 11.38
CA THR A 33 5.40 1.34 12.20
C THR A 33 4.24 2.33 12.09
N TYR A 34 3.47 2.29 11.00
CA TYR A 34 2.29 3.14 10.78
C TYR A 34 1.00 2.55 11.36
N GLN A 35 1.02 1.32 11.86
CA GLN A 35 -0.19 0.65 12.36
C GLN A 35 -0.93 1.47 13.43
N PRO A 36 -0.28 2.04 14.46
CA PRO A 36 -0.97 2.85 15.45
C PRO A 36 -1.65 4.09 14.83
N MET A 37 -0.98 4.76 13.91
CA MET A 37 -1.50 5.94 13.23
C MET A 37 -2.68 5.59 12.33
N VAL A 38 -2.60 4.51 11.56
CA VAL A 38 -3.70 4.01 10.72
C VAL A 38 -4.91 3.67 11.58
N ARG A 39 -4.70 2.97 12.69
CA ARG A 39 -5.75 2.58 13.62
C ARG A 39 -6.45 3.80 14.23
N GLU A 40 -5.68 4.81 14.64
CA GLU A 40 -6.21 6.07 15.17
C GLU A 40 -7.06 6.79 14.12
N ILE A 41 -6.55 6.96 12.90
CA ILE A 41 -7.26 7.67 11.83
C ILE A 41 -8.54 6.91 11.42
N LEU A 42 -8.49 5.60 11.33
CA LEU A 42 -9.69 4.78 11.04
C LEU A 42 -10.75 4.91 12.13
N SER A 43 -10.36 5.15 13.38
CA SER A 43 -11.29 5.35 14.49
C SER A 43 -11.99 6.72 14.47
N GLU A 44 -11.44 7.70 13.77
CA GLU A 44 -12.01 9.03 13.65
C GLU A 44 -13.23 9.09 12.74
N LYS A 45 -13.42 8.11 11.88
CA LYS A 45 -14.48 8.09 10.85
C LYS A 45 -15.14 6.74 10.76
N ASP A 46 -16.43 6.76 10.41
CA ASP A 46 -17.12 5.56 9.95
C ASP A 46 -16.70 5.28 8.51
N THR A 47 -16.00 4.18 8.30
CA THR A 47 -15.46 3.80 6.99
C THR A 47 -15.50 2.28 6.77
N PRO A 48 -15.80 1.81 5.55
CA PRO A 48 -15.67 0.40 5.19
C PRO A 48 -14.20 -0.04 5.01
N ALA A 49 -13.25 0.89 4.98
CA ALA A 49 -11.83 0.57 4.94
C ALA A 49 -11.39 -0.05 6.26
N ASN A 50 -10.52 -1.05 6.19
CA ASN A 50 -9.94 -1.70 7.37
C ASN A 50 -8.43 -1.49 7.45
N GLU A 51 -7.89 -1.71 8.65
CA GLU A 51 -6.47 -1.54 8.96
C GLU A 51 -5.56 -2.35 8.03
N GLU A 52 -5.91 -3.61 7.79
CA GLU A 52 -5.10 -4.51 6.96
C GLU A 52 -5.01 -4.02 5.52
N LEU A 53 -6.13 -3.56 4.96
CA LEU A 53 -6.18 -3.03 3.61
C LEU A 53 -5.34 -1.75 3.48
N VAL A 54 -5.45 -0.85 4.44
CA VAL A 54 -4.67 0.41 4.45
C VAL A 54 -3.17 0.12 4.55
N LEU A 55 -2.77 -0.78 5.44
CA LEU A 55 -1.36 -1.17 5.58
C LEU A 55 -0.83 -1.86 4.33
N ALA A 56 -1.63 -2.71 3.68
CA ALA A 56 -1.28 -3.33 2.41
C ALA A 56 -1.09 -2.30 1.29
N MET A 57 -1.90 -1.24 1.27
CA MET A 57 -1.75 -0.15 0.31
C MET A 57 -0.47 0.67 0.57
N ILE A 58 -0.16 0.99 1.80
CA ILE A 58 1.12 1.64 2.16
C ILE A 58 2.30 0.79 1.67
N TYR A 59 2.25 -0.52 1.89
CA TYR A 59 3.28 -1.44 1.40
C TYR A 59 3.42 -1.39 -0.12
N THR A 60 2.30 -1.43 -0.83
CA THR A 60 2.26 -1.43 -2.30
C THR A 60 2.77 -0.12 -2.88
N GLU A 61 2.38 1.01 -2.30
CA GLU A 61 2.73 2.34 -2.82
C GLU A 61 4.18 2.74 -2.53
N THR A 62 4.64 2.60 -1.29
CA THR A 62 5.93 3.16 -0.87
C THR A 62 6.76 2.24 0.02
N LYS A 63 6.21 1.11 0.45
CA LYS A 63 6.79 0.26 1.52
C LYS A 63 7.02 1.03 2.82
N GLY A 64 6.25 2.11 3.02
CA GLY A 64 6.34 2.97 4.20
C GLY A 64 7.55 3.89 4.25
N LYS A 65 8.21 4.15 3.12
CA LYS A 65 9.52 4.85 3.09
C LYS A 65 9.46 6.32 2.69
N GLU A 66 8.34 6.79 2.18
CA GLU A 66 8.18 8.16 1.68
C GLU A 66 7.29 8.99 2.59
N GLY A 67 7.39 10.33 2.52
CA GLY A 67 6.54 11.25 3.28
C GLY A 67 5.07 11.25 2.83
N ASP A 68 4.79 10.86 1.61
CA ASP A 68 3.45 10.57 1.10
C ASP A 68 3.28 9.04 0.98
N VAL A 69 3.18 8.37 2.12
CA VAL A 69 3.26 6.91 2.21
C VAL A 69 2.12 6.17 1.49
N MET A 70 1.00 6.84 1.24
CA MET A 70 -0.11 6.30 0.44
C MET A 70 -0.21 6.90 -0.96
N GLN A 71 0.76 7.72 -1.38
CA GLN A 71 0.77 8.41 -2.68
C GLN A 71 -0.56 9.11 -2.97
N SER A 72 -1.06 9.86 -1.98
CA SER A 72 -2.40 10.44 -2.01
C SER A 72 -2.44 11.91 -2.45
N SER A 73 -1.29 12.51 -2.77
CA SER A 73 -1.19 13.91 -3.19
C SER A 73 -2.05 14.24 -4.39
N GLU A 74 -2.05 13.38 -5.40
CA GLU A 74 -2.81 13.60 -6.62
C GLU A 74 -4.32 13.60 -6.36
N SER A 75 -4.80 12.70 -5.51
CA SER A 75 -6.22 12.66 -5.13
C SER A 75 -6.65 13.85 -4.29
N ALA A 76 -5.71 14.47 -3.55
CA ALA A 76 -5.99 15.64 -2.73
C ALA A 76 -6.04 16.95 -3.53
N SER A 77 -5.13 17.11 -4.51
CA SER A 77 -4.88 18.39 -5.16
C SER A 77 -4.82 18.34 -6.68
N GLY A 78 -4.92 17.15 -7.28
CA GLY A 78 -4.69 16.94 -8.71
C GLY A 78 -3.23 17.03 -9.14
N SER A 79 -2.31 17.18 -8.18
CA SER A 79 -0.87 17.28 -8.43
C SER A 79 -0.10 16.29 -7.56
N THR A 80 0.98 15.75 -8.09
CA THR A 80 1.84 14.81 -7.34
C THR A 80 2.71 15.56 -6.33
N ASN A 81 3.17 14.85 -5.29
CA ASN A 81 4.14 15.32 -4.30
C ASN A 81 3.76 16.60 -3.54
N THR A 82 2.47 16.87 -3.37
CA THR A 82 1.98 18.01 -2.58
C THR A 82 1.82 17.70 -1.11
N ILE A 83 1.79 16.42 -0.73
CA ILE A 83 1.71 15.94 0.65
C ILE A 83 3.09 15.40 1.05
N ASN A 84 3.67 15.97 2.11
CA ASN A 84 4.98 15.57 2.64
C ASN A 84 4.93 15.02 4.06
N ASP A 85 3.73 14.80 4.59
CA ASP A 85 3.46 14.39 5.95
C ASP A 85 2.64 13.10 5.96
N ASN A 86 3.13 12.11 6.70
CA ASN A 86 2.56 10.77 6.72
C ASN A 86 1.13 10.72 7.25
N ALA A 87 0.82 11.50 8.28
CA ALA A 87 -0.54 11.56 8.82
C ALA A 87 -1.54 12.11 7.79
N SER A 88 -1.17 13.19 7.09
CA SER A 88 -1.98 13.78 6.03
C SER A 88 -2.13 12.82 4.85
N SER A 89 -1.05 12.13 4.47
CA SER A 89 -1.07 11.12 3.41
C SER A 89 -2.04 9.99 3.75
N ILE A 90 -1.98 9.45 4.95
CA ILE A 90 -2.84 8.36 5.39
C ILE A 90 -4.30 8.82 5.49
N ARG A 91 -4.57 10.01 6.01
CA ARG A 91 -5.93 10.58 6.05
C ARG A 91 -6.53 10.71 4.65
N GLN A 92 -5.78 11.31 3.73
CA GLN A 92 -6.23 11.47 2.35
C GLN A 92 -6.38 10.13 1.64
N GLY A 93 -5.44 9.22 1.83
CA GLY A 93 -5.50 7.87 1.25
C GLY A 93 -6.71 7.09 1.75
N ILE A 94 -7.00 7.13 3.04
CA ILE A 94 -8.18 6.50 3.64
C ILE A 94 -9.47 7.16 3.10
N GLN A 95 -9.49 8.48 2.94
CA GLN A 95 -10.63 9.18 2.38
C GLN A 95 -10.90 8.71 0.93
N THR A 96 -9.88 8.69 0.10
CA THR A 96 -9.98 8.23 -1.29
C THR A 96 -10.45 6.77 -1.38
N LEU A 97 -9.86 5.90 -0.57
CA LEU A 97 -10.25 4.49 -0.49
C LEU A 97 -11.69 4.32 -0.01
N THR A 98 -12.09 5.08 1.00
CA THR A 98 -13.47 5.08 1.52
C THR A 98 -14.47 5.47 0.44
N ASP A 99 -14.20 6.56 -0.29
CA ASP A 99 -15.06 7.03 -1.38
C ASP A 99 -15.18 5.98 -2.49
N ASN A 100 -14.06 5.35 -2.86
CA ASN A 100 -14.04 4.28 -3.86
C ASN A 100 -14.81 3.04 -3.39
N LEU A 101 -14.70 2.66 -2.12
CA LEU A 101 -15.43 1.52 -1.57
C LEU A 101 -16.94 1.77 -1.55
N TYR A 102 -17.39 2.96 -1.19
CA TYR A 102 -18.81 3.32 -1.25
C TYR A 102 -19.33 3.36 -2.69
N LEU A 103 -18.53 3.90 -3.62
CA LEU A 103 -18.91 3.92 -5.03
C LEU A 103 -19.00 2.50 -5.60
N ALA A 104 -18.05 1.64 -5.29
CA ALA A 104 -18.07 0.23 -5.70
C ALA A 104 -19.30 -0.49 -5.15
N GLN A 105 -19.66 -0.26 -3.89
CA GLN A 105 -20.86 -0.82 -3.27
C GLN A 105 -22.13 -0.34 -3.98
N LYS A 106 -22.20 0.95 -4.29
CA LYS A 106 -23.33 1.54 -5.01
C LYS A 106 -23.48 0.97 -6.42
N GLN A 107 -22.38 0.73 -7.12
CA GLN A 107 -22.35 0.16 -8.46
C GLN A 107 -22.46 -1.37 -8.48
N GLY A 108 -22.44 -2.03 -7.33
CA GLY A 108 -22.51 -3.49 -7.23
C GLY A 108 -21.27 -4.22 -7.74
N VAL A 109 -20.11 -3.58 -7.70
CA VAL A 109 -18.81 -4.16 -8.08
C VAL A 109 -18.01 -4.53 -6.82
N ASP A 110 -16.96 -5.33 -6.99
CA ASP A 110 -16.20 -5.88 -5.88
C ASP A 110 -15.21 -4.87 -5.24
N VAL A 111 -14.70 -5.24 -4.08
CA VAL A 111 -13.73 -4.43 -3.31
C VAL A 111 -12.43 -4.21 -4.11
N TRP A 112 -12.01 -5.19 -4.90
CA TRP A 112 -10.78 -5.07 -5.69
C TRP A 112 -10.88 -4.02 -6.77
N THR A 113 -12.06 -3.81 -7.33
CA THR A 113 -12.33 -2.70 -8.26
C THR A 113 -12.12 -1.35 -7.57
N ALA A 114 -12.56 -1.20 -6.34
CA ALA A 114 -12.33 0.01 -5.54
C ALA A 114 -10.83 0.22 -5.25
N VAL A 115 -10.09 -0.84 -4.95
CA VAL A 115 -8.64 -0.79 -4.73
C VAL A 115 -7.91 -0.37 -6.01
N GLN A 116 -8.28 -0.93 -7.15
CA GLN A 116 -7.71 -0.55 -8.44
C GLN A 116 -8.02 0.91 -8.82
N ALA A 117 -9.21 1.39 -8.48
CA ALA A 117 -9.59 2.79 -8.70
C ALA A 117 -8.73 3.78 -7.90
N TYR A 118 -8.06 3.33 -6.86
CA TYR A 118 -7.08 4.16 -6.14
C TYR A 118 -5.96 4.65 -7.07
N ASN A 119 -5.53 3.80 -8.00
CA ASN A 119 -4.50 4.14 -9.00
C ASN A 119 -5.07 4.78 -10.27
N PHE A 120 -6.25 4.35 -10.70
CA PHE A 120 -6.82 4.71 -12.01
C PHE A 120 -7.89 5.81 -11.93
N GLY A 121 -8.23 6.26 -10.73
CA GLY A 121 -9.28 7.24 -10.48
C GLY A 121 -10.69 6.60 -10.39
N PRO A 122 -11.68 7.34 -9.84
CA PRO A 122 -13.00 6.81 -9.55
C PRO A 122 -13.81 6.43 -10.81
N ALA A 123 -13.48 7.01 -11.97
CA ALA A 123 -14.10 6.63 -13.24
C ALA A 123 -13.87 5.15 -13.60
N TYR A 124 -12.89 4.50 -13.01
CA TYR A 124 -12.65 3.06 -13.16
C TYR A 124 -13.81 2.20 -12.61
N ILE A 125 -14.54 2.73 -11.63
CA ILE A 125 -15.69 2.05 -10.99
C ILE A 125 -16.99 2.29 -11.78
N ASP A 126 -17.11 3.45 -12.41
CA ASP A 126 -18.26 3.81 -13.24
C ASP A 126 -18.22 3.07 -14.57
#